data_614dcff126e2e22c9cad0f6053eb7c88
#
_entry.id   614dcff126e2e22c9cad0f6053eb7c88
#
_cell.length_a   1.000
_cell.length_b   1.000
_cell.length_c   1.000
_cell.angle_alpha   90.00
_cell.angle_beta   90.00
_cell.angle_gamma   90.00
#
_symmetry.space_group_name_H-M   'P 1'
#
loop_
_entity.id
_entity.type
_entity.pdbx_description
1 polymer ?
#
loop_
_entity_poly.entity_id
_entity_poly.type
_entity_poly.pdbx_seq_one_letter_code
_entity_poly.pdbx_strand_id
1 'polypeptide(L)'
;MIHLRSLFWFSLALSITAWAVWPKAGATITAGKPAREIIAEHWINSKPLTIDGLKGRVFLVEFWTYGCINCRNIIPQLRGWHDKYEAAGLTIVGVHSPEFFWEKPLDKVKAAALRLGIKFPVAQDNGFDIWRRYGVRAWPTIVLVDKKGIIRYIHIGEGAYEKTESVINRLLAEQN
;
A
#
# COMPACT_ATOMS: atom_id res chain seq x y z
N MET A 1 -56.85 3.98 -62.58
CA MET A 1 -56.98 4.26 -61.15
C MET A 1 -56.04 3.25 -60.43
N ILE A 2 -54.86 3.66 -60.09
CA ILE A 2 -53.85 2.81 -59.45
C ILE A 2 -53.56 3.47 -58.07
N HIS A 3 -53.92 2.77 -57.00
CA HIS A 3 -53.68 3.21 -55.64
C HIS A 3 -52.23 2.79 -55.21
N LEU A 4 -51.42 3.79 -54.98
CA LEU A 4 -50.04 3.62 -54.44
C LEU A 4 -50.13 3.58 -52.92
N ARG A 5 -49.84 2.42 -52.32
CA ARG A 5 -49.74 2.21 -50.84
C ARG A 5 -48.31 2.50 -50.43
N SER A 6 -48.12 3.65 -49.73
CA SER A 6 -46.87 4.00 -49.09
C SER A 6 -46.66 3.19 -47.83
N LEU A 7 -45.60 2.37 -47.79
CA LEU A 7 -45.10 1.64 -46.64
C LEU A 7 -44.18 2.56 -45.82
N PHE A 8 -44.63 2.98 -44.64
CA PHE A 8 -43.80 3.67 -43.67
C PHE A 8 -42.96 2.63 -42.92
N TRP A 9 -41.62 2.68 -43.10
CA TRP A 9 -40.68 1.94 -42.30
C TRP A 9 -40.38 2.75 -41.05
N PHE A 10 -40.83 2.27 -39.88
CA PHE A 10 -40.42 2.78 -38.60
C PHE A 10 -39.05 2.17 -38.25
N SER A 11 -37.99 2.93 -38.40
CA SER A 11 -36.65 2.57 -37.90
C SER A 11 -36.62 2.78 -36.40
N LEU A 12 -36.64 1.68 -35.65
CA LEU A 12 -36.44 1.68 -34.19
C LEU A 12 -34.93 1.87 -33.92
N ALA A 13 -34.48 3.08 -33.65
CA ALA A 13 -33.12 3.34 -33.20
C ALA A 13 -32.97 2.91 -31.76
N LEU A 14 -32.33 1.74 -31.54
CA LEU A 14 -31.88 1.28 -30.20
C LEU A 14 -30.72 2.19 -29.75
N SER A 15 -31.01 3.14 -28.90
CA SER A 15 -29.98 3.92 -28.22
C SER A 15 -29.36 3.09 -27.10
N ILE A 16 -28.19 2.46 -27.38
CA ILE A 16 -27.36 1.80 -26.37
C ILE A 16 -26.71 2.92 -25.54
N THR A 17 -27.28 3.24 -24.40
CA THR A 17 -26.60 4.08 -23.40
C THR A 17 -25.45 3.28 -22.79
N ALA A 18 -24.25 3.43 -23.32
CA ALA A 18 -23.03 2.94 -22.70
C ALA A 18 -22.82 3.66 -21.38
N TRP A 19 -23.13 3.00 -20.26
CA TRP A 19 -22.74 3.46 -18.95
C TRP A 19 -21.22 3.40 -18.89
N ALA A 20 -20.57 4.53 -19.06
CA ALA A 20 -19.15 4.68 -18.81
C ALA A 20 -18.91 4.37 -17.32
N VAL A 21 -18.39 3.17 -17.03
CA VAL A 21 -17.88 2.83 -15.69
C VAL A 21 -16.63 3.66 -15.49
N TRP A 22 -16.82 4.88 -14.97
CA TRP A 22 -15.70 5.71 -14.53
C TRP A 22 -14.95 4.95 -13.44
N PRO A 23 -13.64 4.76 -13.52
CA PRO A 23 -12.90 4.10 -12.45
C PRO A 23 -13.12 4.92 -11.18
N LYS A 24 -13.68 4.27 -10.14
CA LYS A 24 -13.86 4.89 -8.82
C LYS A 24 -12.51 5.47 -8.41
N ALA A 25 -12.47 6.78 -8.13
CA ALA A 25 -11.31 7.45 -7.58
C ALA A 25 -10.76 6.59 -6.42
N GLY A 26 -9.46 6.26 -6.49
CA GLY A 26 -8.84 5.36 -5.52
C GLY A 26 -9.18 5.79 -4.10
N ALA A 27 -9.61 4.84 -3.29
CA ALA A 27 -10.02 5.11 -1.91
C ALA A 27 -8.85 5.75 -1.15
N THR A 28 -9.05 6.93 -0.60
CA THR A 28 -8.09 7.56 0.30
C THR A 28 -7.90 6.66 1.51
N ILE A 29 -6.65 6.40 1.89
CA ILE A 29 -6.35 5.67 3.12
C ILE A 29 -6.90 6.43 4.33
N THR A 30 -7.58 5.72 5.24
CA THR A 30 -8.26 6.33 6.38
C THR A 30 -8.11 5.44 7.61
N ALA A 31 -7.81 6.04 8.76
CA ALA A 31 -7.83 5.35 10.04
C ALA A 31 -9.25 4.82 10.35
N GLY A 32 -9.33 3.69 11.07
CA GLY A 32 -10.59 3.01 11.39
C GLY A 32 -11.08 2.06 10.30
N LYS A 33 -10.37 1.93 9.18
CA LYS A 33 -10.71 0.97 8.10
C LYS A 33 -9.78 -0.24 8.14
N PRO A 34 -10.23 -1.41 7.65
CA PRO A 34 -9.36 -2.57 7.51
C PRO A 34 -8.16 -2.27 6.61
N ALA A 35 -7.00 -2.82 6.98
CA ALA A 35 -5.83 -2.83 6.12
C ALA A 35 -6.12 -3.58 4.82
N ARG A 36 -5.40 -3.21 3.77
CA ARG A 36 -5.56 -3.81 2.44
C ARG A 36 -4.47 -4.84 2.20
N GLU A 37 -4.78 -5.89 1.41
CA GLU A 37 -3.80 -6.93 1.09
C GLU A 37 -2.56 -6.37 0.39
N ILE A 38 -1.40 -6.92 0.77
CA ILE A 38 -0.09 -6.62 0.21
C ILE A 38 0.25 -7.75 -0.76
N ILE A 39 -0.21 -7.61 -2.01
CA ILE A 39 0.00 -8.62 -3.06
C ILE A 39 1.16 -8.14 -3.94
N ALA A 40 2.31 -8.79 -3.81
CA ALA A 40 3.52 -8.49 -4.58
C ALA A 40 4.04 -9.76 -5.25
N GLU A 41 4.60 -9.61 -6.46
CA GLU A 41 5.25 -10.72 -7.17
C GLU A 41 6.57 -11.11 -6.50
N HIS A 42 7.31 -10.13 -6.00
CA HIS A 42 8.61 -10.32 -5.38
C HIS A 42 8.65 -9.80 -3.94
N TRP A 43 9.24 -10.62 -3.08
CA TRP A 43 9.51 -10.31 -1.69
C TRP A 43 11.01 -10.43 -1.40
N ILE A 44 11.51 -9.58 -0.51
CA ILE A 44 12.88 -9.55 -0.03
C ILE A 44 12.84 -9.74 1.48
N ASN A 45 13.77 -10.50 2.04
CA ASN A 45 13.90 -10.83 3.46
C ASN A 45 12.77 -11.69 4.06
N SER A 46 11.79 -12.11 3.27
CA SER A 46 10.72 -13.00 3.74
C SER A 46 10.06 -13.76 2.60
N LYS A 47 9.22 -14.75 2.97
CA LYS A 47 8.17 -15.28 2.11
C LYS A 47 7.04 -14.24 1.99
N PRO A 48 6.12 -14.37 1.02
CA PRO A 48 4.93 -13.53 0.94
C PRO A 48 4.15 -13.50 2.26
N LEU A 49 3.75 -12.30 2.68
CA LEU A 49 2.91 -12.07 3.86
C LEU A 49 1.49 -11.71 3.41
N THR A 50 0.49 -12.11 4.20
CA THR A 50 -0.92 -11.75 4.01
C THR A 50 -1.43 -11.00 5.23
N ILE A 51 -2.47 -10.19 5.07
CA ILE A 51 -3.08 -9.49 6.21
C ILE A 51 -3.63 -10.50 7.24
N ASP A 52 -4.21 -11.62 6.78
CA ASP A 52 -4.66 -12.69 7.67
C ASP A 52 -3.51 -13.33 8.46
N GLY A 53 -2.35 -13.54 7.83
CA GLY A 53 -1.16 -14.06 8.50
C GLY A 53 -0.53 -13.08 9.50
N LEU A 54 -0.87 -11.79 9.41
CA LEU A 54 -0.42 -10.75 10.32
C LEU A 54 -1.41 -10.48 11.48
N LYS A 55 -2.61 -11.06 11.47
CA LYS A 55 -3.56 -10.93 12.58
C LYS A 55 -2.95 -11.42 13.91
N GLY A 56 -3.27 -10.72 14.98
CA GLY A 56 -2.66 -10.93 16.29
C GLY A 56 -1.34 -10.18 16.50
N ARG A 57 -0.77 -9.59 15.45
CA ARG A 57 0.42 -8.73 15.50
C ARG A 57 0.05 -7.28 15.17
N VAL A 58 0.77 -6.34 15.75
CA VAL A 58 0.79 -4.96 15.26
C VAL A 58 1.70 -4.93 14.03
N PHE A 59 1.28 -4.29 12.95
CA PHE A 59 2.17 -4.14 11.80
C PHE A 59 2.20 -2.72 11.26
N LEU A 60 3.36 -2.37 10.74
CA LEU A 60 3.65 -1.09 10.11
C LEU A 60 3.92 -1.34 8.64
N VAL A 61 3.14 -0.73 7.76
CA VAL A 61 3.41 -0.70 6.32
C VAL A 61 4.05 0.63 5.97
N GLU A 62 5.24 0.58 5.38
CA GLU A 62 5.96 1.77 4.95
C GLU A 62 6.11 1.76 3.43
N PHE A 63 5.59 2.79 2.78
CA PHE A 63 5.72 3.00 1.34
C PHE A 63 6.95 3.84 1.07
N TRP A 64 7.89 3.29 0.30
CA TRP A 64 9.20 3.88 0.07
C TRP A 64 9.76 3.60 -1.33
N THR A 65 10.81 4.31 -1.66
CA THR A 65 11.72 3.96 -2.75
C THR A 65 13.14 4.36 -2.38
N TYR A 66 14.13 3.65 -2.91
CA TYR A 66 15.53 3.90 -2.54
C TYR A 66 16.12 5.20 -3.10
N GLY A 67 15.49 5.81 -4.13
CA GLY A 67 15.90 7.11 -4.68
C GLY A 67 15.42 8.29 -3.83
N CYS A 68 14.34 8.13 -3.09
CA CYS A 68 13.76 9.19 -2.27
C CYS A 68 14.62 9.49 -1.03
N ILE A 69 15.07 10.74 -0.89
CA ILE A 69 15.93 11.15 0.23
C ILE A 69 15.21 11.04 1.57
N ASN A 70 13.95 11.49 1.67
CA ASN A 70 13.16 11.43 2.88
C ASN A 70 12.90 9.97 3.33
N CYS A 71 12.70 9.04 2.36
CA CYS A 71 12.58 7.62 2.66
C CYS A 71 13.88 7.07 3.28
N ARG A 72 15.03 7.44 2.72
CA ARG A 72 16.33 7.00 3.27
C ARG A 72 16.57 7.54 4.66
N ASN A 73 16.13 8.76 4.94
CA ASN A 73 16.29 9.41 6.25
C ASN A 73 15.51 8.70 7.36
N ILE A 74 14.34 8.10 7.05
CA ILE A 74 13.54 7.39 8.06
C ILE A 74 13.96 5.93 8.28
N ILE A 75 14.75 5.32 7.36
CA ILE A 75 15.17 3.91 7.47
C ILE A 75 15.88 3.60 8.79
N PRO A 76 16.83 4.42 9.30
CA PRO A 76 17.44 4.16 10.60
C PRO A 76 16.43 4.00 11.72
N GLN A 77 15.38 4.82 11.74
CA GLN A 77 14.32 4.74 12.74
C GLN A 77 13.47 3.47 12.59
N LEU A 78 13.10 3.12 11.35
CA LEU A 78 12.36 1.86 11.07
C LEU A 78 13.16 0.63 11.51
N ARG A 79 14.47 0.61 11.27
CA ARG A 79 15.36 -0.45 11.73
C ARG A 79 15.40 -0.52 13.26
N GLY A 80 15.52 0.63 13.92
CA GLY A 80 15.48 0.70 15.38
C GLY A 80 14.17 0.16 15.97
N TRP A 81 13.03 0.50 15.36
CA TRP A 81 11.73 -0.05 15.78
C TRP A 81 11.61 -1.54 15.48
N HIS A 82 12.12 -2.02 14.34
CA HIS A 82 12.17 -3.44 14.03
C HIS A 82 12.94 -4.19 15.09
N ASP A 83 14.19 -3.80 15.34
CA ASP A 83 15.08 -4.47 16.31
C ASP A 83 14.50 -4.43 17.74
N LYS A 84 13.84 -3.32 18.12
CA LYS A 84 13.28 -3.12 19.47
C LYS A 84 11.98 -3.86 19.71
N TYR A 85 11.10 -3.93 18.71
CA TYR A 85 9.71 -4.34 18.93
C TYR A 85 9.29 -5.62 18.20
N GLU A 86 10.12 -6.22 17.35
CA GLU A 86 9.79 -7.46 16.64
C GLU A 86 9.40 -8.60 17.60
N ALA A 87 10.19 -8.80 18.64
CA ALA A 87 9.91 -9.80 19.68
C ALA A 87 8.65 -9.47 20.50
N ALA A 88 8.30 -8.19 20.61
CA ALA A 88 7.08 -7.73 21.29
C ALA A 88 5.82 -7.81 20.38
N GLY A 89 5.97 -8.24 19.13
CA GLY A 89 4.85 -8.45 18.22
C GLY A 89 4.65 -7.38 17.15
N LEU A 90 5.63 -6.49 16.91
CA LEU A 90 5.63 -5.60 15.75
C LEU A 90 6.16 -6.33 14.51
N THR A 91 5.50 -6.17 13.38
CA THR A 91 6.04 -6.53 12.07
C THR A 91 6.12 -5.29 11.19
N ILE A 92 7.28 -4.99 10.62
CA ILE A 92 7.42 -3.92 9.62
C ILE A 92 7.41 -4.55 8.24
N VAL A 93 6.69 -3.96 7.30
CA VAL A 93 6.65 -4.34 5.89
C VAL A 93 6.93 -3.09 5.05
N GLY A 94 8.06 -3.06 4.37
CA GLY A 94 8.36 -2.04 3.39
C GLY A 94 7.67 -2.37 2.06
N VAL A 95 6.94 -1.44 1.48
CA VAL A 95 6.40 -1.54 0.12
C VAL A 95 7.23 -0.63 -0.76
N HIS A 96 8.08 -1.23 -1.60
CA HIS A 96 8.92 -0.49 -2.54
C HIS A 96 8.12 -0.18 -3.80
N SER A 97 7.65 1.07 -3.92
CA SER A 97 6.97 1.59 -5.11
C SER A 97 7.92 2.57 -5.82
N PRO A 98 8.43 2.25 -7.01
CA PRO A 98 9.50 3.01 -7.67
C PRO A 98 9.02 4.39 -8.14
N GLU A 99 9.76 5.46 -7.82
CA GLU A 99 9.50 6.79 -8.38
C GLU A 99 9.98 6.89 -9.83
N PHE A 100 11.11 6.21 -10.14
CA PHE A 100 11.73 6.23 -11.45
C PHE A 100 11.87 4.81 -12.03
N PHE A 101 11.95 4.69 -13.36
CA PHE A 101 12.02 3.39 -14.05
C PHE A 101 13.27 2.57 -13.67
N TRP A 102 14.40 3.22 -13.35
CA TRP A 102 15.64 2.55 -12.94
C TRP A 102 15.59 1.97 -11.53
N GLU A 103 14.54 2.26 -10.76
CA GLU A 103 14.28 1.69 -9.44
C GLU A 103 13.52 0.35 -9.48
N LYS A 104 12.99 -0.02 -10.66
CA LYS A 104 12.19 -1.23 -10.87
C LYS A 104 12.96 -2.55 -10.78
N PRO A 105 14.25 -2.67 -11.26
CA PRO A 105 14.92 -3.96 -11.26
C PRO A 105 15.07 -4.53 -9.84
N LEU A 106 14.67 -5.79 -9.64
CA LEU A 106 14.65 -6.46 -8.33
C LEU A 106 16.05 -6.52 -7.69
N ASP A 107 17.08 -6.76 -8.48
CA ASP A 107 18.47 -6.77 -8.02
C ASP A 107 18.90 -5.41 -7.44
N LYS A 108 18.44 -4.30 -8.02
CA LYS A 108 18.70 -2.95 -7.53
C LYS A 108 17.99 -2.70 -6.20
N VAL A 109 16.74 -3.15 -6.06
CA VAL A 109 15.99 -3.04 -4.80
C VAL A 109 16.66 -3.89 -3.71
N LYS A 110 17.07 -5.13 -4.02
CA LYS A 110 17.83 -5.99 -3.10
C LYS A 110 19.13 -5.34 -2.65
N ALA A 111 19.91 -4.81 -3.59
CA ALA A 111 21.17 -4.14 -3.27
C ALA A 111 20.94 -2.88 -2.42
N ALA A 112 19.89 -2.11 -2.68
CA ALA A 112 19.52 -0.95 -1.87
C ALA A 112 19.08 -1.36 -0.46
N ALA A 113 18.23 -2.38 -0.31
CA ALA A 113 17.81 -2.90 0.98
C ALA A 113 19.01 -3.36 1.82
N LEU A 114 19.94 -4.09 1.20
CA LEU A 114 21.18 -4.54 1.86
C LEU A 114 22.02 -3.34 2.30
N ARG A 115 22.29 -2.38 1.42
CA ARG A 115 23.09 -1.17 1.71
C ARG A 115 22.48 -0.33 2.82
N LEU A 116 21.14 -0.23 2.87
CA LEU A 116 20.40 0.49 3.90
C LEU A 116 20.23 -0.31 5.20
N GLY A 117 20.71 -1.56 5.24
CA GLY A 117 20.60 -2.45 6.40
C GLY A 117 19.17 -2.85 6.74
N ILE A 118 18.28 -2.89 5.75
CA ILE A 118 16.88 -3.30 5.91
C ILE A 118 16.84 -4.81 6.10
N LYS A 119 16.36 -5.26 7.27
CA LYS A 119 16.18 -6.68 7.60
C LYS A 119 14.72 -7.11 7.58
N PHE A 120 13.80 -6.17 7.74
CA PHE A 120 12.37 -6.44 7.70
C PHE A 120 11.89 -6.80 6.28
N PRO A 121 10.73 -7.48 6.13
CA PRO A 121 10.12 -7.83 4.85
C PRO A 121 9.94 -6.63 3.92
N VAL A 122 10.27 -6.82 2.63
CA VAL A 122 10.02 -5.82 1.60
C VAL A 122 9.25 -6.45 0.44
N ALA A 123 8.10 -5.88 0.12
CA ALA A 123 7.27 -6.20 -1.04
C ALA A 123 7.59 -5.23 -2.18
N GLN A 124 7.83 -5.73 -3.40
CA GLN A 124 8.07 -4.89 -4.58
C GLN A 124 6.75 -4.58 -5.29
N ASP A 125 6.45 -3.29 -5.46
CA ASP A 125 5.20 -2.78 -6.04
C ASP A 125 5.45 -1.98 -7.33
N ASN A 126 6.09 -2.61 -8.32
CA ASN A 126 6.47 -1.99 -9.59
C ASN A 126 5.29 -1.44 -10.41
N GLY A 127 4.10 -2.02 -10.21
CA GLY A 127 2.86 -1.63 -10.87
C GLY A 127 2.05 -0.60 -10.07
N PHE A 128 2.48 -0.20 -8.88
CA PHE A 128 1.71 0.66 -7.98
C PHE A 128 0.36 0.08 -7.55
N ASP A 129 0.19 -1.24 -7.54
CA ASP A 129 -1.08 -1.87 -7.18
C ASP A 129 -1.36 -1.79 -5.69
N ILE A 130 -0.33 -2.01 -4.86
CA ILE A 130 -0.43 -1.87 -3.40
C ILE A 130 -0.59 -0.39 -3.06
N TRP A 131 0.22 0.48 -3.67
CA TRP A 131 0.13 1.94 -3.56
C TRP A 131 -1.30 2.45 -3.79
N ARG A 132 -1.89 2.10 -4.95
CA ARG A 132 -3.26 2.50 -5.29
C ARG A 132 -4.30 1.91 -4.35
N ARG A 133 -4.13 0.64 -3.97
CA ARG A 133 -5.04 -0.06 -3.05
C ARG A 133 -5.07 0.61 -1.68
N TYR A 134 -3.92 1.10 -1.20
CA TYR A 134 -3.81 1.87 0.03
C TYR A 134 -4.14 3.36 -0.16
N GLY A 135 -4.30 3.86 -1.39
CA GLY A 135 -4.57 5.27 -1.66
C GLY A 135 -3.42 6.20 -1.28
N VAL A 136 -2.18 5.69 -1.35
CA VAL A 136 -0.97 6.46 -1.05
C VAL A 136 -0.75 7.52 -2.12
N ARG A 137 -0.18 8.66 -1.75
CA ARG A 137 0.03 9.81 -2.64
C ARG A 137 1.42 10.43 -2.56
N ALA A 138 2.23 10.04 -1.58
CA ALA A 138 3.57 10.57 -1.39
C ALA A 138 4.48 9.57 -0.68
N TRP A 139 5.78 9.71 -0.88
CA TRP A 139 6.83 8.99 -0.16
C TRP A 139 7.49 9.90 0.89
N PRO A 140 7.90 9.36 2.04
CA PRO A 140 7.41 8.09 2.58
C PRO A 140 5.98 8.22 3.11
N THR A 141 5.27 7.11 3.22
CA THR A 141 3.99 7.02 3.93
C THR A 141 4.02 5.82 4.87
N ILE A 142 3.75 6.06 6.16
CA ILE A 142 3.66 5.03 7.20
C ILE A 142 2.19 4.79 7.52
N VAL A 143 1.82 3.50 7.63
CA VAL A 143 0.50 3.04 8.03
C VAL A 143 0.67 2.07 9.18
N LEU A 144 0.15 2.39 10.38
CA LEU A 144 0.11 1.47 11.52
C LEU A 144 -1.24 0.79 11.63
N VAL A 145 -1.19 -0.51 11.80
CA VAL A 145 -2.35 -1.41 11.86
C VAL A 145 -2.31 -2.20 13.16
N ASP A 146 -3.45 -2.31 13.81
CA ASP A 146 -3.58 -3.05 15.06
C ASP A 146 -3.68 -4.57 14.85
N LYS A 147 -3.72 -5.31 15.96
CA LYS A 147 -3.80 -6.77 15.99
C LYS A 147 -5.06 -7.35 15.31
N LYS A 148 -6.11 -6.52 15.13
CA LYS A 148 -7.36 -6.88 14.45
C LYS A 148 -7.32 -6.59 12.95
N GLY A 149 -6.21 -6.02 12.47
CA GLY A 149 -6.06 -5.63 11.06
C GLY A 149 -6.69 -4.29 10.71
N ILE A 150 -6.94 -3.42 11.70
CA ILE A 150 -7.54 -2.10 11.49
C ILE A 150 -6.45 -1.03 11.48
N ILE A 151 -6.50 -0.14 10.50
CA ILE A 151 -5.60 1.01 10.40
C ILE A 151 -5.86 1.97 11.56
N ARG A 152 -4.84 2.26 12.34
CA ARG A 152 -4.95 3.12 13.54
C ARG A 152 -4.22 4.44 13.42
N TYR A 153 -3.24 4.52 12.52
CA TYR A 153 -2.45 5.72 12.34
C TYR A 153 -1.85 5.77 10.93
N ILE A 154 -1.76 6.97 10.38
CA ILE A 154 -1.16 7.24 9.09
C ILE A 154 -0.27 8.47 9.24
N HIS A 155 0.96 8.39 8.74
CA HIS A 155 1.86 9.52 8.65
C HIS A 155 2.40 9.63 7.22
N ILE A 156 2.39 10.83 6.67
CA ILE A 156 2.88 11.14 5.33
C ILE A 156 4.08 12.07 5.47
N GLY A 157 5.18 11.70 4.82
CA GLY A 157 6.43 12.43 4.87
C GLY A 157 7.40 11.93 5.94
N GLU A 158 8.55 12.59 6.03
CA GLU A 158 9.58 12.35 7.04
C GLU A 158 9.16 12.94 8.39
N GLY A 159 9.64 12.35 9.50
CA GLY A 159 9.42 12.88 10.86
C GLY A 159 8.33 12.18 11.66
N ALA A 160 7.76 12.87 12.62
CA ALA A 160 6.76 12.37 13.58
C ALA A 160 7.18 11.07 14.31
N TYR A 161 8.48 10.87 14.54
CA TYR A 161 9.04 9.63 15.08
C TYR A 161 8.49 9.30 16.47
N GLU A 162 8.53 10.25 17.39
CA GLU A 162 8.02 10.09 18.75
C GLU A 162 6.51 9.75 18.76
N LYS A 163 5.75 10.43 17.92
CA LYS A 163 4.32 10.16 17.79
C LYS A 163 4.05 8.75 17.24
N THR A 164 4.78 8.35 16.21
CA THR A 164 4.66 7.03 15.61
C THR A 164 5.03 5.95 16.62
N GLU A 165 6.13 6.11 17.35
CA GLU A 165 6.57 5.17 18.38
C GLU A 165 5.58 5.10 19.55
N SER A 166 5.01 6.22 19.97
CA SER A 166 3.93 6.25 20.98
C SER A 166 2.72 5.43 20.54
N VAL A 167 2.34 5.49 19.26
CA VAL A 167 1.25 4.68 18.71
C VAL A 167 1.64 3.19 18.68
N ILE A 168 2.87 2.84 18.25
CA ILE A 168 3.38 1.47 18.28
C ILE A 168 3.24 0.90 19.70
N ASN A 169 3.77 1.57 20.72
CA ASN A 169 3.72 1.12 22.11
C ASN A 169 2.28 0.91 22.60
N ARG A 170 1.38 1.84 22.29
CA ARG A 170 -0.03 1.71 22.64
C ARG A 170 -0.69 0.49 22.00
N LEU A 171 -0.48 0.30 20.70
CA LEU A 171 -1.08 -0.83 19.98
C LEU A 171 -0.52 -2.18 20.44
N LEU A 172 0.78 -2.26 20.78
CA LEU A 172 1.38 -3.46 21.34
C LEU A 172 0.80 -3.83 22.69
N ALA A 173 0.47 -2.82 23.53
CA ALA A 173 -0.13 -3.00 24.85
C ALA A 173 -1.65 -3.36 24.80
N GLU A 174 -2.34 -3.11 23.69
CA GLU A 174 -3.76 -3.48 23.54
C GLU A 174 -3.92 -5.01 23.61
N GLN A 175 -4.93 -5.50 24.35
CA GLN A 175 -5.30 -6.91 24.35
C GLN A 175 -6.00 -7.29 23.03
N ASN A 176 -5.91 -8.55 22.63
CA ASN A 176 -6.53 -9.08 21.40
C ASN A 176 -8.06 -9.06 21.48
#